data_ed85bdd70277fce512c86af3cdce130c
#
_entry.id   ed85bdd70277fce512c86af3cdce130c
#
_cell.length_a   1.000
_cell.length_b   1.000
_cell.length_c   1.000
_cell.angle_alpha   90.00
_cell.angle_beta   90.00
_cell.angle_gamma   90.00
#
_symmetry.space_group_name_H-M   'P 1'
#
loop_
_entity.id
_entity.type
_entity.pdbx_description
1 polymer ?
#
loop_
_entity_poly.entity_id
_entity_poly.type
_entity_poly.pdbx_seq_one_letter_code
_entity_poly.pdbx_strand_id
1 'polypeptide(L)'
;MTHGDKSTYPRRADDFGFIALANTLDVAAAVVTTQRDWGNRVNRKNAKTKYTLDRVGVDTFKAEVEKRAGIIFGASRPYEFTGRGDRIGWTEGFEGKHHLALFIENGRLLDKANLPLKTGMAEIAKIHKGDFRMTANQNLIIAGVALEDKADIERIARSHGLMADDISVQRKNSMACVSFPTCPLAMAEAERYLPSLVTDVEAILAKHNVPDESIILRVTGCPNGCGRAMLAEIGLVGKGPSKYNMHLGGNVAGTRVPKMYKENLNEEDILQEIDSLVARWVLERNSAEAFGDFVIRAGIVSEVIV
;
A
#
# COMPACT_ATOMS: atom_id res chain seq x y z
N MET A 1 5.43 8.29 4.82
CA MET A 1 5.62 8.96 3.50
C MET A 1 4.45 9.86 3.20
N THR A 2 4.68 10.98 2.52
CA THR A 2 3.61 11.85 2.00
C THR A 2 3.60 11.77 0.48
N HIS A 3 2.39 11.69 -0.11
CA HIS A 3 2.24 11.72 -1.56
C HIS A 3 2.41 13.12 -2.13
N GLY A 4 2.78 13.18 -3.40
CA GLY A 4 2.93 14.40 -4.16
C GLY A 4 1.88 14.54 -5.26
N ASP A 5 1.51 15.76 -5.54
CA ASP A 5 0.77 16.18 -6.73
C ASP A 5 1.60 17.24 -7.47
N LYS A 6 1.00 17.98 -8.41
CA LYS A 6 1.70 19.06 -9.13
C LYS A 6 2.31 20.14 -8.23
N SER A 7 1.76 20.34 -7.03
CA SER A 7 2.15 21.40 -6.10
C SER A 7 2.94 20.88 -4.89
N THR A 8 3.17 19.58 -4.80
CA THR A 8 3.86 18.94 -3.67
C THR A 8 4.65 17.71 -4.14
N TYR A 9 5.67 17.35 -3.42
CA TYR A 9 6.54 16.20 -3.74
C TYR A 9 6.29 15.05 -2.76
N PRO A 10 6.49 13.79 -3.15
CA PRO A 10 6.53 12.68 -2.22
C PRO A 10 7.77 12.79 -1.33
N ARG A 11 7.63 12.42 -0.06
CA ARG A 11 8.74 12.46 0.91
C ARG A 11 8.66 11.26 1.84
N ARG A 12 9.78 10.59 2.08
CA ARG A 12 9.89 9.52 3.07
C ARG A 12 9.82 10.13 4.49
N ALA A 13 9.50 9.29 5.47
CA ALA A 13 9.59 9.67 6.87
C ALA A 13 11.05 9.67 7.33
N ASP A 14 11.38 10.60 8.21
CA ASP A 14 12.67 10.63 8.90
C ASP A 14 12.62 9.73 10.13
N ASP A 15 13.76 9.18 10.50
CA ASP A 15 13.92 8.41 11.71
C ASP A 15 14.26 9.35 12.87
N PHE A 16 13.42 9.38 13.89
CA PHE A 16 13.66 10.16 15.11
C PHE A 16 14.37 9.35 16.20
N GLY A 17 14.39 8.03 16.08
CA GLY A 17 14.89 7.12 17.10
C GLY A 17 13.81 6.25 17.72
N PHE A 18 14.07 5.71 18.90
CA PHE A 18 13.23 4.73 19.56
C PHE A 18 12.64 5.26 20.86
N ILE A 19 11.36 4.92 21.13
CA ILE A 19 10.67 5.19 22.41
C ILE A 19 10.04 3.92 22.97
N ALA A 20 9.81 3.88 24.28
CA ALA A 20 9.04 2.80 24.89
C ALA A 20 7.55 2.90 24.51
N LEU A 21 6.87 1.75 24.41
CA LEU A 21 5.45 1.67 24.04
C LEU A 21 4.56 2.55 24.93
N ALA A 22 4.84 2.60 26.23
CA ALA A 22 4.10 3.42 27.20
C ALA A 22 4.08 4.92 26.86
N ASN A 23 5.09 5.41 26.14
CA ASN A 23 5.26 6.81 25.79
C ASN A 23 4.62 7.19 24.44
N THR A 24 4.02 6.25 23.73
CA THR A 24 3.55 6.46 22.34
C THR A 24 2.52 7.57 22.23
N LEU A 25 1.57 7.65 23.18
CA LEU A 25 0.51 8.67 23.14
C LEU A 25 1.05 10.06 23.41
N ASP A 26 1.95 10.22 24.38
CA ASP A 26 2.54 11.52 24.74
C ASP A 26 3.40 12.06 23.59
N VAL A 27 4.18 11.19 22.96
CA VAL A 27 5.00 11.55 21.79
C VAL A 27 4.13 11.89 20.59
N ALA A 28 3.07 11.13 20.33
CA ALA A 28 2.14 11.41 19.24
C ALA A 28 1.45 12.79 19.45
N ALA A 29 1.01 13.08 20.67
CA ALA A 29 0.44 14.38 21.04
C ALA A 29 1.47 15.52 20.88
N ALA A 30 2.73 15.28 21.26
CA ALA A 30 3.80 16.25 21.08
C ALA A 30 4.09 16.54 19.61
N VAL A 31 4.13 15.53 18.74
CA VAL A 31 4.27 15.70 17.27
C VAL A 31 3.14 16.55 16.70
N VAL A 32 1.89 16.21 17.05
CA VAL A 32 0.70 16.93 16.56
C VAL A 32 0.70 18.39 17.03
N THR A 33 1.02 18.64 18.30
CA THR A 33 1.04 19.99 18.86
C THR A 33 2.20 20.83 18.32
N THR A 34 3.36 20.23 18.08
CA THR A 34 4.49 20.90 17.42
C THR A 34 4.09 21.30 15.99
N GLN A 35 3.49 20.40 15.21
CA GLN A 35 3.00 20.71 13.87
C GLN A 35 1.88 21.75 13.89
N ARG A 36 0.97 21.70 14.88
CA ARG A 36 -0.06 22.72 15.07
C ARG A 36 0.54 24.11 15.20
N ASP A 37 1.59 24.27 16.00
CA ASP A 37 2.15 25.56 16.35
C ASP A 37 3.19 26.06 15.32
N TRP A 38 3.94 25.13 14.73
CA TRP A 38 5.01 25.45 13.79
C TRP A 38 4.61 25.34 12.31
N GLY A 39 3.48 24.70 12.02
CA GLY A 39 2.97 24.54 10.65
C GLY A 39 2.64 25.90 10.00
N ASN A 40 2.86 26.01 8.69
CA ASN A 40 2.52 27.20 7.95
C ASN A 40 0.98 27.38 7.86
N ARG A 41 0.45 28.38 8.53
CA ARG A 41 -1.00 28.69 8.54
C ARG A 41 -1.36 29.78 7.53
N VAL A 42 -0.39 30.56 7.05
CA VAL A 42 -0.59 31.62 6.06
C VAL A 42 -0.66 31.00 4.66
N ASN A 43 0.32 30.17 4.30
CA ASN A 43 0.31 29.45 3.03
C ASN A 43 -0.15 28.00 3.27
N ARG A 44 -1.44 27.74 3.14
CA ARG A 44 -2.04 26.43 3.38
C ARG A 44 -1.56 25.34 2.42
N LYS A 45 -1.02 25.67 1.24
CA LYS A 45 -0.40 24.70 0.34
C LYS A 45 0.83 24.04 0.98
N ASN A 46 1.52 24.77 1.86
CA ASN A 46 2.70 24.32 2.58
C ASN A 46 2.42 23.99 4.06
N ALA A 47 1.21 23.59 4.42
CA ALA A 47 0.81 23.32 5.80
C ALA A 47 1.12 21.89 6.28
N LYS A 48 1.52 20.96 5.38
CA LYS A 48 1.85 19.57 5.76
C LYS A 48 3.16 19.53 6.55
N THR A 49 3.26 18.54 7.45
CA THR A 49 4.45 18.36 8.34
C THR A 49 5.77 18.31 7.58
N LYS A 50 5.81 17.71 6.39
CA LYS A 50 7.03 17.68 5.57
C LYS A 50 7.63 19.07 5.31
N TYR A 51 6.80 20.05 5.03
CA TYR A 51 7.28 21.44 4.80
C TYR A 51 7.79 22.11 6.08
N THR A 52 7.22 21.73 7.22
CA THR A 52 7.75 22.17 8.53
C THR A 52 9.12 21.59 8.76
N LEU A 53 9.28 20.27 8.57
CA LEU A 53 10.56 19.58 8.70
C LEU A 53 11.63 20.12 7.75
N ASP A 54 11.28 20.37 6.48
CA ASP A 54 12.21 20.94 5.50
C ASP A 54 12.65 22.36 5.88
N ARG A 55 11.77 23.13 6.52
CA ARG A 55 12.06 24.49 6.95
C ARG A 55 12.89 24.57 8.22
N VAL A 56 12.61 23.74 9.21
CA VAL A 56 13.28 23.84 10.54
C VAL A 56 14.38 22.81 10.73
N GLY A 57 14.39 21.76 9.92
CA GLY A 57 15.27 20.59 10.08
C GLY A 57 14.70 19.53 11.02
N VAL A 58 15.11 18.30 10.79
CA VAL A 58 14.64 17.11 11.54
C VAL A 58 15.04 17.21 13.02
N ASP A 59 16.29 17.54 13.30
CA ASP A 59 16.83 17.61 14.67
C ASP A 59 16.14 18.69 15.51
N THR A 60 15.87 19.85 14.92
CA THR A 60 15.14 20.93 15.59
C THR A 60 13.71 20.54 15.91
N PHE A 61 13.03 19.88 14.98
CA PHE A 61 11.66 19.40 15.20
C PHE A 61 11.64 18.29 16.26
N LYS A 62 12.58 17.35 16.20
CA LYS A 62 12.76 16.29 17.21
C LYS A 62 12.95 16.86 18.60
N ALA A 63 13.86 17.80 18.76
CA ALA A 63 14.15 18.44 20.07
C ALA A 63 12.89 19.10 20.67
N GLU A 64 12.06 19.75 19.86
CA GLU A 64 10.80 20.33 20.36
C GLU A 64 9.78 19.24 20.73
N VAL A 65 9.71 18.14 19.99
CA VAL A 65 8.87 17.00 20.33
C VAL A 65 9.31 16.38 21.65
N GLU A 66 10.60 16.15 21.85
CA GLU A 66 11.18 15.64 23.10
C GLU A 66 10.83 16.55 24.29
N LYS A 67 11.00 17.85 24.12
CA LYS A 67 10.65 18.85 25.12
C LYS A 67 9.18 18.80 25.52
N ARG A 68 8.26 18.72 24.56
CA ARG A 68 6.82 18.67 24.80
C ARG A 68 6.37 17.36 25.43
N ALA A 69 6.95 16.26 25.00
CA ALA A 69 6.64 14.94 25.55
C ALA A 69 7.28 14.68 26.91
N GLY A 70 8.31 15.44 27.29
CA GLY A 70 9.12 15.17 28.48
C GLY A 70 9.96 13.88 28.36
N ILE A 71 10.28 13.45 27.13
CA ILE A 71 10.89 12.16 26.83
C ILE A 71 12.03 12.39 25.84
N ILE A 72 13.19 11.79 26.08
CA ILE A 72 14.30 11.77 25.13
C ILE A 72 14.24 10.49 24.31
N PHE A 73 14.35 10.61 22.98
CA PHE A 73 14.41 9.46 22.10
C PHE A 73 15.74 8.71 22.26
N GLY A 74 15.67 7.40 22.44
CA GLY A 74 16.82 6.53 22.31
C GLY A 74 17.33 6.47 20.88
N ALA A 75 18.54 5.95 20.69
CA ALA A 75 19.08 5.71 19.37
C ALA A 75 18.15 4.78 18.55
N SER A 76 18.10 5.01 17.26
CA SER A 76 17.38 4.12 16.33
C SER A 76 17.89 2.68 16.47
N ARG A 77 16.97 1.73 16.35
CA ARG A 77 17.32 0.31 16.37
C ARG A 77 17.48 -0.18 14.93
N PRO A 78 18.44 -1.04 14.64
CA PRO A 78 18.56 -1.64 13.32
C PRO A 78 17.27 -2.36 12.94
N TYR A 79 16.79 -2.14 11.74
CA TYR A 79 15.66 -2.86 11.15
C TYR A 79 15.81 -2.93 9.64
N GLU A 80 15.25 -3.98 9.05
CA GLU A 80 15.18 -4.17 7.61
C GLU A 80 13.75 -4.53 7.22
N PHE A 81 13.22 -3.84 6.23
CA PHE A 81 11.95 -4.19 5.61
C PHE A 81 12.19 -5.19 4.49
N THR A 82 11.79 -6.44 4.69
CA THR A 82 11.89 -7.50 3.69
C THR A 82 10.66 -7.58 2.78
N GLY A 83 9.57 -6.89 3.16
CA GLY A 83 8.33 -6.84 2.40
C GLY A 83 7.28 -5.98 3.09
N ARG A 84 6.14 -5.83 2.44
CA ARG A 84 4.98 -5.05 2.96
C ARG A 84 3.63 -5.70 2.67
N GLY A 85 3.65 -6.95 2.21
CA GLY A 85 2.45 -7.75 1.97
C GLY A 85 1.81 -8.23 3.27
N ASP A 86 0.53 -8.60 3.21
CA ASP A 86 -0.17 -9.26 4.30
C ASP A 86 0.08 -10.77 4.26
N ARG A 87 0.11 -11.41 5.41
CA ARG A 87 0.23 -12.86 5.55
C ARG A 87 -1.15 -13.48 5.39
N ILE A 88 -1.61 -13.66 4.15
CA ILE A 88 -2.93 -14.24 3.85
C ILE A 88 -2.99 -15.69 4.32
N GLY A 89 -4.12 -16.06 4.94
CA GLY A 89 -4.35 -17.37 5.53
C GLY A 89 -4.22 -17.38 7.04
N TRP A 90 -4.13 -18.57 7.62
CA TRP A 90 -4.03 -18.76 9.05
C TRP A 90 -2.62 -18.51 9.58
N THR A 91 -2.54 -17.83 10.71
CA THR A 91 -1.30 -17.66 11.49
C THR A 91 -1.59 -17.93 12.96
N GLU A 92 -0.61 -18.47 13.68
CA GLU A 92 -0.68 -18.63 15.13
C GLU A 92 -0.41 -17.28 15.82
N GLY A 93 -1.15 -17.00 16.86
CA GLY A 93 -1.01 -15.86 17.74
C GLY A 93 -0.54 -16.25 19.14
N PHE A 94 -0.67 -15.33 20.07
CA PHE A 94 -0.38 -15.60 21.47
C PHE A 94 -1.51 -16.40 22.14
N GLU A 95 -1.18 -17.10 23.23
CA GLU A 95 -2.14 -17.79 24.10
C GLU A 95 -3.00 -18.85 23.36
N GLY A 96 -2.43 -19.53 22.36
CA GLY A 96 -3.13 -20.55 21.57
C GLY A 96 -4.25 -20.00 20.66
N LYS A 97 -4.31 -18.69 20.48
CA LYS A 97 -5.25 -18.06 19.54
C LYS A 97 -4.68 -18.08 18.12
N HIS A 98 -5.59 -18.03 17.15
CA HIS A 98 -5.27 -17.99 15.73
C HIS A 98 -5.78 -16.71 15.08
N HIS A 99 -5.19 -16.36 13.96
CA HIS A 99 -5.60 -15.21 13.14
C HIS A 99 -5.78 -15.66 11.70
N LEU A 100 -6.91 -15.31 11.09
CA LEU A 100 -7.16 -15.55 9.68
C LEU A 100 -7.10 -14.22 8.92
N ALA A 101 -6.07 -14.04 8.11
CA ALA A 101 -5.99 -12.90 7.19
C ALA A 101 -6.67 -13.27 5.85
N LEU A 102 -7.65 -12.49 5.47
CA LEU A 102 -8.43 -12.65 4.24
C LEU A 102 -7.98 -11.61 3.21
N PHE A 103 -7.78 -12.06 1.97
CA PHE A 103 -7.65 -11.14 0.85
C PHE A 103 -9.02 -10.57 0.49
N ILE A 104 -9.13 -9.25 0.51
CA ILE A 104 -10.35 -8.53 0.16
C ILE A 104 -10.04 -7.62 -1.03
N GLU A 105 -10.46 -8.03 -2.22
CA GLU A 105 -10.18 -7.27 -3.44
C GLU A 105 -10.64 -5.81 -3.29
N ASN A 106 -9.68 -4.88 -3.37
CA ASN A 106 -9.88 -3.44 -3.17
C ASN A 106 -10.55 -3.05 -1.82
N GLY A 107 -10.49 -3.93 -0.82
CA GLY A 107 -11.10 -3.69 0.48
C GLY A 107 -12.62 -3.67 0.49
N ARG A 108 -13.28 -4.22 -0.53
CA ARG A 108 -14.72 -4.13 -0.69
C ARG A 108 -15.44 -5.45 -0.45
N LEU A 109 -16.15 -5.54 0.64
CA LEU A 109 -17.04 -6.65 0.97
C LEU A 109 -18.44 -6.37 0.36
N LEU A 110 -18.74 -7.01 -0.76
CA LEU A 110 -20.05 -6.94 -1.41
C LEU A 110 -20.57 -8.34 -1.70
N ASP A 111 -21.89 -8.51 -1.63
CA ASP A 111 -22.54 -9.69 -2.12
C ASP A 111 -22.74 -9.56 -3.64
N LYS A 112 -22.16 -10.50 -4.40
CA LYS A 112 -22.40 -10.71 -5.81
C LYS A 112 -23.15 -12.04 -5.98
N ALA A 113 -23.80 -12.27 -7.12
CA ALA A 113 -24.67 -13.42 -7.33
C ALA A 113 -24.06 -14.78 -6.89
N ASN A 114 -22.78 -14.99 -7.15
CA ASN A 114 -22.08 -16.24 -6.82
C ASN A 114 -21.00 -16.07 -5.75
N LEU A 115 -20.94 -14.91 -5.10
CA LEU A 115 -19.88 -14.57 -4.17
C LEU A 115 -20.42 -13.68 -3.03
N PRO A 116 -21.11 -14.25 -2.02
CA PRO A 116 -21.79 -13.50 -0.96
C PRO A 116 -20.82 -13.12 0.18
N LEU A 117 -19.78 -12.35 -0.12
CA LEU A 117 -18.70 -12.01 0.81
C LEU A 117 -19.19 -11.28 2.06
N LYS A 118 -20.09 -10.29 1.89
CA LYS A 118 -20.65 -9.52 3.01
C LYS A 118 -21.49 -10.39 3.93
N THR A 119 -22.32 -11.26 3.35
CA THR A 119 -23.14 -12.22 4.10
C THR A 119 -22.26 -13.17 4.89
N GLY A 120 -21.24 -13.77 4.26
CA GLY A 120 -20.29 -14.66 4.95
C GLY A 120 -19.56 -13.97 6.10
N MET A 121 -19.13 -12.73 5.91
CA MET A 121 -18.50 -11.96 7.01
C MET A 121 -19.48 -11.68 8.14
N ALA A 122 -20.74 -11.39 7.84
CA ALA A 122 -21.77 -11.19 8.85
C ALA A 122 -22.09 -12.48 9.64
N GLU A 123 -22.02 -13.66 8.98
CA GLU A 123 -22.16 -14.95 9.67
C GLU A 123 -20.97 -15.22 10.59
N ILE A 124 -19.75 -14.99 10.12
CA ILE A 124 -18.55 -15.11 10.96
C ILE A 124 -18.66 -14.17 12.18
N ALA A 125 -19.11 -12.93 11.99
CA ALA A 125 -19.24 -11.98 13.08
C ALA A 125 -20.25 -12.40 14.19
N LYS A 126 -21.20 -13.28 13.88
CA LYS A 126 -22.14 -13.81 14.89
C LYS A 126 -21.51 -14.83 15.83
N ILE A 127 -20.50 -15.56 15.37
CA ILE A 127 -19.83 -16.62 16.14
C ILE A 127 -18.47 -16.20 16.70
N HIS A 128 -17.80 -15.25 16.03
CA HIS A 128 -16.47 -14.78 16.41
C HIS A 128 -16.51 -13.93 17.70
N LYS A 129 -15.58 -14.22 18.63
CA LYS A 129 -15.50 -13.58 19.94
C LYS A 129 -14.29 -12.66 20.09
N GLY A 130 -13.43 -12.58 19.07
CA GLY A 130 -12.24 -11.72 19.04
C GLY A 130 -12.45 -10.44 18.23
N ASP A 131 -11.39 -9.95 17.62
CA ASP A 131 -11.36 -8.68 16.89
C ASP A 131 -11.40 -8.87 15.38
N PHE A 132 -11.90 -7.84 14.68
CA PHE A 132 -11.66 -7.64 13.25
C PHE A 132 -10.65 -6.52 13.06
N ARG A 133 -9.57 -6.77 12.30
CA ARG A 133 -8.50 -5.80 12.08
C ARG A 133 -8.32 -5.55 10.58
N MET A 134 -8.39 -4.28 10.18
CA MET A 134 -8.07 -3.87 8.81
C MET A 134 -6.57 -3.75 8.64
N THR A 135 -6.06 -4.17 7.49
CA THR A 135 -4.65 -4.02 7.14
C THR A 135 -4.39 -2.75 6.32
N ALA A 136 -3.13 -2.35 6.24
CA ALA A 136 -2.72 -1.26 5.36
C ALA A 136 -2.85 -1.58 3.86
N ASN A 137 -3.06 -2.86 3.50
CA ASN A 137 -3.26 -3.30 2.12
C ASN A 137 -4.73 -3.57 1.78
N GLN A 138 -5.68 -2.97 2.53
CA GLN A 138 -7.13 -3.08 2.34
C GLN A 138 -7.70 -4.48 2.62
N ASN A 139 -6.95 -5.34 3.31
CA ASN A 139 -7.36 -6.68 3.70
C ASN A 139 -7.96 -6.70 5.12
N LEU A 140 -8.49 -7.84 5.53
CA LEU A 140 -9.13 -8.02 6.83
C LEU A 140 -8.52 -9.21 7.57
N ILE A 141 -8.27 -9.04 8.87
CA ILE A 141 -7.84 -10.11 9.76
C ILE A 141 -8.96 -10.39 10.75
N ILE A 142 -9.40 -11.65 10.82
CA ILE A 142 -10.22 -12.19 11.90
C ILE A 142 -9.23 -12.62 12.99
N ALA A 143 -9.13 -11.82 14.04
CA ALA A 143 -8.06 -11.95 15.03
C ALA A 143 -8.54 -12.55 16.36
N GLY A 144 -7.72 -13.37 17.01
CA GLY A 144 -8.04 -13.95 18.30
C GLY A 144 -9.03 -15.10 18.25
N VAL A 145 -9.04 -15.86 17.16
CA VAL A 145 -9.87 -17.05 16.97
C VAL A 145 -9.41 -18.16 17.92
N ALA A 146 -10.33 -18.71 18.70
CA ALA A 146 -10.06 -19.88 19.53
C ALA A 146 -9.93 -21.14 18.65
N LEU A 147 -9.16 -22.12 19.11
CA LEU A 147 -8.91 -23.35 18.33
C LEU A 147 -10.21 -24.08 17.98
N GLU A 148 -11.15 -24.13 18.90
CA GLU A 148 -12.46 -24.74 18.74
C GLU A 148 -13.33 -24.05 17.68
N ASP A 149 -13.19 -22.74 17.50
CA ASP A 149 -13.99 -21.95 16.54
C ASP A 149 -13.37 -21.92 15.12
N LYS A 150 -12.09 -22.37 14.98
CA LYS A 150 -11.31 -22.28 13.74
C LYS A 150 -11.98 -22.97 12.56
N ALA A 151 -12.44 -24.21 12.76
CA ALA A 151 -13.04 -25.02 11.70
C ALA A 151 -14.35 -24.42 11.18
N ASP A 152 -15.18 -23.87 12.06
CA ASP A 152 -16.44 -23.23 11.68
C ASP A 152 -16.22 -21.92 10.94
N ILE A 153 -15.28 -21.10 11.39
CA ILE A 153 -14.91 -19.85 10.70
C ILE A 153 -14.37 -20.16 9.30
N GLU A 154 -13.47 -21.15 9.17
CA GLU A 154 -12.92 -21.54 7.87
C GLU A 154 -14.02 -22.06 6.93
N ARG A 155 -14.92 -22.91 7.41
CA ARG A 155 -16.04 -23.44 6.65
C ARG A 155 -16.92 -22.30 6.11
N ILE A 156 -17.29 -21.33 6.94
CA ILE A 156 -18.08 -20.16 6.51
C ILE A 156 -17.28 -19.32 5.51
N ALA A 157 -16.00 -19.06 5.77
CA ALA A 157 -15.17 -18.26 4.88
C ALA A 157 -15.07 -18.89 3.48
N ARG A 158 -14.85 -20.21 3.40
CA ARG A 158 -14.78 -20.94 2.12
C ARG A 158 -16.12 -20.99 1.40
N SER A 159 -17.21 -21.29 2.11
CA SER A 159 -18.54 -21.40 1.49
C SER A 159 -19.08 -20.09 0.92
N HIS A 160 -18.56 -18.95 1.38
CA HIS A 160 -18.93 -17.63 0.91
C HIS A 160 -17.86 -16.95 0.02
N GLY A 161 -16.80 -17.68 -0.33
CA GLY A 161 -15.73 -17.17 -1.19
C GLY A 161 -14.80 -16.14 -0.54
N LEU A 162 -14.85 -15.99 0.79
CA LEU A 162 -13.91 -15.13 1.54
C LEU A 162 -12.51 -15.72 1.59
N MET A 163 -12.37 -17.04 1.43
CA MET A 163 -11.12 -17.76 1.42
C MET A 163 -11.05 -18.62 0.16
N ALA A 164 -10.18 -18.24 -0.78
CA ALA A 164 -9.90 -18.94 -2.01
C ALA A 164 -8.40 -19.29 -2.06
N ASP A 165 -8.09 -20.48 -2.59
CA ASP A 165 -6.71 -20.98 -2.65
C ASP A 165 -5.97 -20.53 -3.94
N ASP A 166 -6.70 -20.08 -4.95
CA ASP A 166 -6.24 -19.78 -6.31
C ASP A 166 -5.95 -18.28 -6.57
N ILE A 167 -5.91 -17.45 -5.52
CA ILE A 167 -5.60 -16.03 -5.69
C ILE A 167 -4.12 -15.86 -6.05
N SER A 168 -3.86 -15.31 -7.23
CA SER A 168 -2.49 -15.10 -7.73
C SER A 168 -1.65 -14.20 -6.83
N VAL A 169 -0.34 -14.34 -6.92
CA VAL A 169 0.60 -13.46 -6.21
C VAL A 169 0.48 -12.02 -6.73
N GLN A 170 0.28 -11.85 -8.07
CA GLN A 170 0.07 -10.55 -8.68
C GLN A 170 -1.16 -9.84 -8.09
N ARG A 171 -2.28 -10.55 -7.93
CA ARG A 171 -3.52 -9.99 -7.36
C ARG A 171 -3.34 -9.56 -5.91
N LYS A 172 -2.69 -10.37 -5.08
CA LYS A 172 -2.36 -10.05 -3.68
C LYS A 172 -1.46 -8.82 -3.53
N ASN A 173 -0.62 -8.53 -4.53
CA ASN A 173 0.32 -7.40 -4.55
C ASN A 173 -0.22 -6.15 -5.27
N SER A 174 -1.49 -6.20 -5.70
CA SER A 174 -2.16 -5.08 -6.36
C SER A 174 -3.15 -4.37 -5.43
N MET A 175 -3.27 -3.05 -5.56
CA MET A 175 -4.17 -2.25 -4.74
C MET A 175 -4.63 -0.99 -5.46
N ALA A 176 -5.87 -0.56 -5.23
CA ALA A 176 -6.41 0.69 -5.74
C ALA A 176 -7.07 1.55 -4.65
N CYS A 177 -7.19 2.85 -4.88
CA CYS A 177 -8.08 3.68 -4.08
C CYS A 177 -9.53 3.53 -4.55
N VAL A 178 -10.49 4.00 -3.72
CA VAL A 178 -11.92 3.88 -4.01
C VAL A 178 -12.36 4.58 -5.31
N SER A 179 -11.78 5.73 -5.63
CA SER A 179 -12.04 6.54 -6.82
C SER A 179 -13.52 6.74 -7.16
N PHE A 180 -13.88 6.69 -8.45
CA PHE A 180 -15.26 6.83 -8.90
C PHE A 180 -16.13 5.62 -8.48
N PRO A 181 -17.44 5.82 -8.23
CA PRO A 181 -18.18 7.10 -8.17
C PRO A 181 -18.13 7.76 -6.78
N THR A 182 -17.44 7.16 -5.82
CA THR A 182 -17.50 7.53 -4.39
C THR A 182 -16.69 8.78 -4.07
N CYS A 183 -15.52 8.94 -4.67
CA CYS A 183 -14.59 10.03 -4.33
C CYS A 183 -14.83 11.26 -5.21
N PRO A 184 -15.21 12.43 -4.64
CA PRO A 184 -15.42 13.65 -5.41
C PRO A 184 -14.15 14.26 -5.99
N LEU A 185 -12.97 13.80 -5.54
CA LEU A 185 -11.67 14.26 -6.05
C LEU A 185 -11.11 13.36 -7.16
N ALA A 186 -11.83 12.29 -7.52
CA ALA A 186 -11.38 11.36 -8.54
C ALA A 186 -11.31 12.04 -9.92
N MET A 187 -10.26 11.73 -10.66
CA MET A 187 -10.03 12.17 -12.03
C MET A 187 -10.10 11.00 -13.02
N ALA A 188 -9.80 9.78 -12.54
CA ALA A 188 -9.85 8.54 -13.30
C ALA A 188 -10.40 7.40 -12.43
N GLU A 189 -10.73 6.26 -13.02
CA GLU A 189 -11.09 5.05 -12.30
C GLU A 189 -9.90 4.49 -11.51
N ALA A 190 -10.16 3.70 -10.46
CA ALA A 190 -9.15 2.95 -9.77
C ALA A 190 -9.70 1.61 -9.25
N GLU A 191 -10.57 1.59 -8.22
CA GLU A 191 -11.13 0.36 -7.65
C GLU A 191 -11.82 -0.52 -8.70
N ARG A 192 -12.63 0.07 -9.57
CA ARG A 192 -13.38 -0.68 -10.58
C ARG A 192 -12.52 -1.10 -11.78
N TYR A 193 -11.42 -0.41 -12.01
CA TYR A 193 -10.48 -0.68 -13.10
C TYR A 193 -9.45 -1.75 -12.74
N LEU A 194 -8.96 -1.76 -11.49
CA LEU A 194 -7.86 -2.63 -11.08
C LEU A 194 -8.09 -4.13 -11.34
N PRO A 195 -9.29 -4.72 -11.12
CA PRO A 195 -9.48 -6.16 -11.33
C PRO A 195 -9.23 -6.62 -12.77
N SER A 196 -9.70 -5.85 -13.78
CA SER A 196 -9.41 -6.13 -15.20
C SER A 196 -7.93 -5.93 -15.52
N LEU A 197 -7.36 -4.81 -15.10
CA LEU A 197 -5.94 -4.53 -15.32
C LEU A 197 -5.04 -5.63 -14.73
N VAL A 198 -5.35 -6.14 -13.55
CA VAL A 198 -4.57 -7.24 -12.94
C VAL A 198 -4.70 -8.51 -13.77
N THR A 199 -5.87 -8.83 -14.28
CA THR A 199 -6.07 -10.00 -15.17
C THR A 199 -5.23 -9.88 -16.43
N ASP A 200 -5.16 -8.69 -17.04
CA ASP A 200 -4.33 -8.45 -18.22
C ASP A 200 -2.83 -8.53 -17.89
N VAL A 201 -2.41 -8.02 -16.73
CA VAL A 201 -1.01 -8.15 -16.25
C VAL A 201 -0.66 -9.60 -15.96
N GLU A 202 -1.56 -10.40 -15.37
CA GLU A 202 -1.39 -11.84 -15.19
C GLU A 202 -1.18 -12.56 -16.54
N ALA A 203 -1.96 -12.19 -17.56
CA ALA A 203 -1.80 -12.71 -18.91
C ALA A 203 -0.44 -12.31 -19.54
N ILE A 204 0.02 -11.08 -19.31
CA ILE A 204 1.34 -10.62 -19.75
C ILE A 204 2.46 -11.43 -19.06
N LEU A 205 2.38 -11.61 -17.74
CA LEU A 205 3.37 -12.42 -17.01
C LEU A 205 3.41 -13.87 -17.51
N ALA A 206 2.24 -14.47 -17.77
CA ALA A 206 2.14 -15.82 -18.35
C ALA A 206 2.74 -15.89 -19.77
N LYS A 207 2.45 -14.90 -20.62
CA LYS A 207 3.03 -14.78 -21.97
C LYS A 207 4.57 -14.79 -21.96
N HIS A 208 5.17 -14.18 -20.94
CA HIS A 208 6.62 -14.13 -20.78
C HIS A 208 7.20 -15.25 -19.89
N ASN A 209 6.42 -16.31 -19.62
CA ASN A 209 6.81 -17.51 -18.84
C ASN A 209 7.20 -17.22 -17.37
N VAL A 210 6.59 -16.22 -16.76
CA VAL A 210 6.78 -15.86 -15.34
C VAL A 210 5.44 -15.68 -14.60
N PRO A 211 4.49 -16.66 -14.68
CA PRO A 211 3.15 -16.52 -14.11
C PRO A 211 3.15 -16.41 -12.57
N ASP A 212 4.17 -16.94 -11.92
CA ASP A 212 4.30 -16.96 -10.47
C ASP A 212 5.05 -15.73 -9.91
N GLU A 213 5.54 -14.87 -10.78
CA GLU A 213 6.15 -13.59 -10.38
C GLU A 213 5.07 -12.53 -10.14
N SER A 214 5.44 -11.48 -9.44
CA SER A 214 4.54 -10.36 -9.21
C SER A 214 5.25 -9.03 -9.24
N ILE A 215 4.50 -8.01 -9.64
CA ILE A 215 4.91 -6.61 -9.64
C ILE A 215 3.98 -5.88 -8.67
N ILE A 216 4.53 -5.08 -7.77
CA ILE A 216 3.71 -4.25 -6.90
C ILE A 216 3.01 -3.17 -7.75
N LEU A 217 1.75 -3.44 -8.11
CA LEU A 217 0.92 -2.58 -8.95
C LEU A 217 -0.06 -1.79 -8.10
N ARG A 218 -0.07 -0.47 -8.26
CA ARG A 218 -0.99 0.39 -7.52
C ARG A 218 -1.62 1.44 -8.39
N VAL A 219 -2.96 1.58 -8.25
CA VAL A 219 -3.75 2.55 -9.02
C VAL A 219 -4.38 3.56 -8.07
N THR A 220 -4.27 4.82 -8.39
CA THR A 220 -4.95 5.90 -7.68
C THR A 220 -5.66 6.83 -8.65
N GLY A 221 -6.91 7.16 -8.38
CA GLY A 221 -7.76 7.95 -9.27
C GLY A 221 -7.41 9.43 -9.38
N CYS A 222 -6.48 9.93 -8.57
CA CYS A 222 -6.02 11.31 -8.61
C CYS A 222 -4.65 11.47 -7.91
N PRO A 223 -3.98 12.64 -8.04
CA PRO A 223 -2.67 12.90 -7.44
C PRO A 223 -2.61 12.88 -5.91
N ASN A 224 -3.74 12.80 -5.18
CA ASN A 224 -3.74 12.63 -3.73
C ASN A 224 -3.11 11.30 -3.27
N GLY A 225 -3.04 10.30 -4.16
CA GLY A 225 -2.23 9.10 -3.95
C GLY A 225 -2.76 8.13 -2.90
N CYS A 226 -4.07 8.09 -2.62
CA CYS A 226 -4.66 7.23 -1.60
C CYS A 226 -4.41 5.73 -1.84
N GLY A 227 -4.27 5.28 -3.11
CA GLY A 227 -3.84 3.94 -3.49
C GLY A 227 -2.34 3.68 -3.30
N ARG A 228 -1.58 4.64 -2.79
CA ARG A 228 -0.12 4.56 -2.56
C ARG A 228 0.69 4.23 -3.82
N ALA A 229 0.26 4.76 -4.99
CA ALA A 229 0.98 4.59 -6.25
C ALA A 229 2.44 5.04 -6.17
N MET A 230 2.74 6.07 -5.33
CA MET A 230 4.10 6.59 -5.12
C MET A 230 4.96 5.70 -4.20
N LEU A 231 4.60 4.43 -4.03
CA LEU A 231 5.39 3.38 -3.37
C LEU A 231 5.45 2.09 -4.21
N ALA A 232 4.88 2.11 -5.40
CA ALA A 232 4.72 0.93 -6.24
C ALA A 232 5.93 0.72 -7.15
N GLU A 233 6.15 -0.52 -7.57
CA GLU A 233 7.06 -0.80 -8.69
C GLU A 233 6.48 -0.27 -9.99
N ILE A 234 5.13 -0.43 -10.18
CA ILE A 234 4.33 0.28 -11.19
C ILE A 234 3.21 1.04 -10.49
N GLY A 235 3.25 2.36 -10.53
CA GLY A 235 2.24 3.24 -9.97
C GLY A 235 1.48 3.99 -11.06
N LEU A 236 0.14 3.84 -11.09
CA LEU A 236 -0.73 4.58 -12.00
C LEU A 236 -1.45 5.68 -11.23
N VAL A 237 -1.30 6.92 -11.69
CA VAL A 237 -1.91 8.11 -11.07
C VAL A 237 -2.87 8.76 -12.05
N GLY A 238 -4.16 8.77 -11.71
CA GLY A 238 -5.22 9.38 -12.52
C GLY A 238 -4.98 10.85 -12.81
N LYS A 239 -5.13 11.22 -14.07
CA LYS A 239 -4.91 12.56 -14.60
C LYS A 239 -6.17 13.18 -15.21
N GLY A 240 -7.04 12.37 -15.70
CA GLY A 240 -8.31 12.69 -16.37
C GLY A 240 -9.05 11.40 -16.69
N PRO A 241 -10.26 11.48 -17.28
CA PRO A 241 -11.02 10.29 -17.62
C PRO A 241 -10.19 9.32 -18.48
N SER A 242 -10.06 8.08 -18.01
CA SER A 242 -9.26 7.01 -18.63
C SER A 242 -7.82 7.38 -18.99
N LYS A 243 -7.24 8.35 -18.28
CA LYS A 243 -5.84 8.79 -18.48
C LYS A 243 -5.07 8.75 -17.18
N TYR A 244 -3.87 8.16 -17.24
CA TYR A 244 -2.98 7.95 -16.10
C TYR A 244 -1.55 8.39 -16.41
N ASN A 245 -0.87 8.86 -15.37
CA ASN A 245 0.57 8.97 -15.37
C ASN A 245 1.16 7.70 -14.78
N MET A 246 2.09 7.07 -15.48
CA MET A 246 2.79 5.87 -15.03
C MET A 246 4.09 6.26 -14.33
N HIS A 247 4.29 5.71 -13.14
CA HIS A 247 5.49 5.87 -12.33
C HIS A 247 6.15 4.49 -12.14
N LEU A 248 7.47 4.43 -12.26
CA LEU A 248 8.26 3.20 -12.15
C LEU A 248 9.37 3.33 -11.11
N GLY A 249 9.81 2.22 -10.56
CA GLY A 249 11.02 2.14 -9.76
C GLY A 249 10.85 2.23 -8.26
N GLY A 250 9.63 2.10 -7.71
CA GLY A 250 9.48 1.71 -6.30
C GLY A 250 10.09 0.32 -6.07
N ASN A 251 10.17 -0.13 -4.83
CA ASN A 251 10.71 -1.46 -4.51
C ASN A 251 9.73 -2.28 -3.66
N VAL A 252 9.99 -3.58 -3.55
CA VAL A 252 9.14 -4.53 -2.82
C VAL A 252 8.99 -4.12 -1.35
N ALA A 253 10.05 -3.65 -0.71
CA ALA A 253 10.04 -3.19 0.68
C ALA A 253 9.28 -1.87 0.89
N GLY A 254 9.00 -1.09 -0.17
CA GLY A 254 8.32 0.20 -0.08
C GLY A 254 9.18 1.33 0.49
N THR A 255 10.49 1.23 0.36
CA THR A 255 11.46 2.20 0.87
C THR A 255 12.00 3.15 -0.19
N ARG A 256 11.64 2.94 -1.47
CA ARG A 256 12.04 3.80 -2.60
C ARG A 256 10.82 4.43 -3.27
N VAL A 257 10.93 5.72 -3.62
CA VAL A 257 9.91 6.47 -4.36
C VAL A 257 10.05 6.20 -5.85
N PRO A 258 8.98 5.84 -6.57
CA PRO A 258 9.03 5.70 -8.02
C PRO A 258 9.14 7.06 -8.70
N LYS A 259 9.71 7.07 -9.89
CA LYS A 259 9.79 8.23 -10.77
C LYS A 259 8.74 8.20 -11.86
N MET A 260 8.24 9.36 -12.27
CA MET A 260 7.36 9.45 -13.42
C MET A 260 8.11 8.98 -14.67
N TYR A 261 7.50 8.00 -15.36
CA TYR A 261 8.01 7.39 -16.58
C TYR A 261 7.33 7.95 -17.82
N LYS A 262 6.00 7.87 -17.87
CA LYS A 262 5.18 8.40 -18.98
C LYS A 262 3.92 9.07 -18.47
N GLU A 263 3.46 10.08 -19.21
CA GLU A 263 2.26 10.83 -18.88
C GLU A 263 1.09 10.51 -19.83
N ASN A 264 -0.13 10.70 -19.32
CA ASN A 264 -1.38 10.69 -20.10
C ASN A 264 -1.66 9.38 -20.87
N LEU A 265 -1.21 8.24 -20.35
CA LEU A 265 -1.45 6.94 -20.95
C LEU A 265 -2.93 6.53 -20.80
N ASN A 266 -3.51 5.91 -21.83
CA ASN A 266 -4.77 5.17 -21.74
C ASN A 266 -4.48 3.70 -21.39
N GLU A 267 -5.51 2.85 -21.34
CA GLU A 267 -5.39 1.44 -21.00
C GLU A 267 -4.50 0.66 -21.99
N GLU A 268 -4.71 0.86 -23.29
CA GLU A 268 -3.92 0.21 -24.34
C GLU A 268 -2.43 0.58 -24.22
N ASP A 269 -2.14 1.88 -24.07
CA ASP A 269 -0.78 2.37 -23.85
C ASP A 269 -0.16 1.74 -22.60
N ILE A 270 -0.90 1.65 -21.48
CA ILE A 270 -0.44 1.05 -20.22
C ILE A 270 -0.07 -0.41 -20.41
N LEU A 271 -0.94 -1.21 -21.04
CA LEU A 271 -0.69 -2.63 -21.26
C LEU A 271 0.48 -2.87 -22.22
N GLN A 272 0.60 -2.08 -23.28
CA GLN A 272 1.74 -2.14 -24.19
C GLN A 272 3.08 -1.84 -23.49
N GLU A 273 3.09 -0.82 -22.63
CA GLU A 273 4.29 -0.49 -21.85
C GLU A 273 4.64 -1.59 -20.85
N ILE A 274 3.65 -2.13 -20.12
CA ILE A 274 3.88 -3.22 -19.18
C ILE A 274 4.43 -4.46 -19.91
N ASP A 275 3.82 -4.84 -21.03
CA ASP A 275 4.27 -5.98 -21.84
C ASP A 275 5.74 -5.82 -22.29
N SER A 276 6.08 -4.65 -22.81
CA SER A 276 7.43 -4.32 -23.25
C SER A 276 8.44 -4.32 -22.10
N LEU A 277 8.07 -3.78 -20.96
CA LEU A 277 8.93 -3.72 -19.77
C LEU A 277 9.11 -5.10 -19.12
N VAL A 278 8.07 -5.94 -19.08
CA VAL A 278 8.14 -7.32 -18.59
C VAL A 278 9.01 -8.17 -19.49
N ALA A 279 8.89 -8.04 -20.83
CA ALA A 279 9.75 -8.72 -21.78
C ALA A 279 11.25 -8.42 -21.52
N ARG A 280 11.57 -7.15 -21.32
CA ARG A 280 12.94 -6.74 -21.00
C ARG A 280 13.38 -7.24 -19.64
N TRP A 281 12.51 -7.14 -18.62
CA TRP A 281 12.82 -7.63 -17.27
C TRP A 281 13.17 -9.11 -17.27
N VAL A 282 12.36 -9.94 -17.93
CA VAL A 282 12.62 -11.39 -18.01
C VAL A 282 13.92 -11.70 -18.70
N LEU A 283 14.28 -10.94 -19.75
CA LEU A 283 15.50 -11.16 -20.55
C LEU A 283 16.77 -10.64 -19.84
N GLU A 284 16.67 -9.50 -19.15
CA GLU A 284 17.84 -8.74 -18.71
C GLU A 284 18.05 -8.77 -17.18
N ARG A 285 17.10 -9.33 -16.40
CA ARG A 285 17.17 -9.32 -14.92
C ARG A 285 18.29 -10.21 -14.38
N ASN A 286 18.87 -9.80 -13.27
CA ASN A 286 19.72 -10.67 -12.47
C ASN A 286 18.86 -11.74 -11.75
N SER A 287 19.53 -12.78 -11.20
CA SER A 287 18.81 -13.81 -10.42
C SER A 287 18.01 -13.19 -9.27
N ALA A 288 16.71 -13.50 -9.21
CA ALA A 288 15.77 -13.03 -8.20
C ALA A 288 15.59 -11.49 -8.12
N GLU A 289 16.01 -10.75 -9.15
CA GLU A 289 15.86 -9.29 -9.18
C GLU A 289 14.39 -8.90 -9.39
N ALA A 290 13.85 -8.14 -8.45
CA ALA A 290 12.49 -7.60 -8.54
C ALA A 290 12.37 -6.56 -9.68
N PHE A 291 11.16 -6.42 -10.22
CA PHE A 291 10.90 -5.52 -11.34
C PHE A 291 11.31 -4.07 -11.06
N GLY A 292 11.00 -3.55 -9.87
CA GLY A 292 11.33 -2.17 -9.50
C GLY A 292 12.84 -1.91 -9.37
N ASP A 293 13.63 -2.93 -9.02
CA ASP A 293 15.08 -2.82 -8.95
C ASP A 293 15.69 -2.91 -10.35
N PHE A 294 15.15 -3.79 -11.19
CA PHE A 294 15.53 -3.90 -12.58
C PHE A 294 15.39 -2.59 -13.35
N VAL A 295 14.24 -1.91 -13.24
CA VAL A 295 14.02 -0.67 -14.02
C VAL A 295 14.97 0.47 -13.62
N ILE A 296 15.47 0.47 -12.38
CA ILE A 296 16.53 1.39 -11.94
C ILE A 296 17.89 0.97 -12.50
N ARG A 297 18.29 -0.29 -12.30
CA ARG A 297 19.57 -0.81 -12.76
C ARG A 297 19.72 -0.73 -14.29
N ALA A 298 18.65 -1.04 -15.03
CA ALA A 298 18.64 -0.96 -16.50
C ALA A 298 18.55 0.48 -17.04
N GLY A 299 18.52 1.49 -16.17
CA GLY A 299 18.48 2.91 -16.56
C GLY A 299 17.17 3.34 -17.23
N ILE A 300 16.08 2.57 -17.07
CA ILE A 300 14.75 2.92 -17.60
C ILE A 300 14.22 4.17 -16.91
N VAL A 301 14.40 4.24 -15.60
CA VAL A 301 14.21 5.44 -14.79
C VAL A 301 15.37 5.61 -13.82
N SER A 302 15.72 6.87 -13.48
CA SER A 302 16.72 7.14 -12.46
C SER A 302 16.13 7.02 -11.07
N GLU A 303 16.93 6.61 -10.08
CA GLU A 303 16.51 6.61 -8.68
C GLU A 303 16.13 8.03 -8.23
N VAL A 304 15.06 8.12 -7.44
CA VAL A 304 14.64 9.36 -6.79
C VAL A 304 15.27 9.44 -5.41
N ILE A 305 16.24 10.31 -5.26
CA ILE A 305 16.85 10.65 -3.96
C ILE A 305 15.92 11.67 -3.28
N VAL A 306 15.26 11.28 -2.17
CA VAL A 306 14.32 12.12 -1.42
C VAL A 306 14.68 12.12 0.06
#